data_1d8cb62b363210e13b3ef56b3b5c9564
#
_entry.id   1d8cb62b363210e13b3ef56b3b5c9564
#
_cell.length_a   1.000
_cell.length_b   1.000
_cell.length_c   1.000
_cell.angle_alpha   90.00
_cell.angle_beta   90.00
_cell.angle_gamma   90.00
#
_symmetry.space_group_name_H-M   'P 1'
#
loop_
_entity.id
_entity.type
_entity.pdbx_description
1 polymer ?
#
loop_
_entity_poly.entity_id
_entity_poly.type
_entity_poly.pdbx_seq_one_letter_code
_entity_poly.pdbx_strand_id
1 'polypeptide(L)'
;MGTFESLAVQWQNMIQERSESTFFDQEVWHQVWWSEFGNDFQLKVLAVYSDSGEVKLIAPLMVEGNEISFLGSTDLVDYHDFLIRDPLDVSCIQSLVKVIHGMTEIDKISLKSLPENSPAITQFRLHAEQLGWKVEIAQEDVAPRIELPSTWDHYMASLRKKDRHELRRKFRRLKQAGHVRQIELISPDDVDHAMDDFIRLHRMSTAGKEQFMTDQRERFFRKVAVELAKERLT
;
A
#
# COMPACT_ATOMS: atom_id res chain seq x y z
N MET A 1 6.01 -10.16 -19.30
CA MET A 1 4.80 -9.88 -18.52
C MET A 1 4.58 -11.04 -17.57
N GLY A 2 4.47 -10.76 -16.29
CA GLY A 2 4.12 -11.76 -15.29
C GLY A 2 2.63 -11.70 -14.98
N THR A 3 2.09 -12.78 -14.46
CA THR A 3 0.84 -12.79 -13.72
C THR A 3 1.18 -12.80 -12.22
N PHE A 4 0.23 -12.51 -11.35
CA PHE A 4 0.45 -12.64 -9.90
C PHE A 4 0.99 -14.02 -9.54
N GLU A 5 0.35 -15.09 -10.04
CA GLU A 5 0.75 -16.47 -9.73
C GLU A 5 2.18 -16.78 -10.18
N SER A 6 2.63 -16.22 -11.32
CA SER A 6 3.98 -16.46 -11.85
C SER A 6 5.08 -15.78 -11.06
N LEU A 7 4.75 -14.76 -10.27
CA LEU A 7 5.68 -13.95 -9.48
C LEU A 7 5.51 -14.13 -7.97
N ALA A 8 4.52 -14.90 -7.51
CA ALA A 8 4.13 -14.99 -6.09
C ALA A 8 5.32 -15.32 -5.16
N VAL A 9 6.11 -16.33 -5.50
CA VAL A 9 7.28 -16.73 -4.69
C VAL A 9 8.34 -15.64 -4.66
N GLN A 10 8.65 -15.03 -5.81
CA GLN A 10 9.63 -13.95 -5.91
C GLN A 10 9.15 -12.69 -5.17
N TRP A 11 7.85 -12.39 -5.26
CA TRP A 11 7.23 -11.27 -4.56
C TRP A 11 7.38 -11.41 -3.05
N GLN A 12 6.99 -12.55 -2.51
CA GLN A 12 7.12 -12.86 -1.08
C GLN A 12 8.57 -12.78 -0.61
N ASN A 13 9.52 -13.36 -1.36
CA ASN A 13 10.94 -13.29 -1.02
C ASN A 13 11.43 -11.83 -0.96
N MET A 14 11.04 -11.00 -1.94
CA MET A 14 11.43 -9.59 -1.97
C MET A 14 10.87 -8.80 -0.80
N ILE A 15 9.64 -9.11 -0.35
CA ILE A 15 9.05 -8.47 0.83
C ILE A 15 9.80 -8.88 2.11
N GLN A 16 10.11 -10.16 2.26
CA GLN A 16 10.82 -10.67 3.45
C GLN A 16 12.25 -10.12 3.58
N GLU A 17 12.90 -9.80 2.47
CA GLU A 17 14.24 -9.20 2.43
C GLU A 17 14.26 -7.70 2.76
N ARG A 18 13.10 -7.02 2.73
CA ARG A 18 13.01 -5.58 3.02
C ARG A 18 12.99 -5.33 4.53
N SER A 19 13.70 -4.30 4.96
CA SER A 19 13.66 -3.83 6.36
C SER A 19 12.35 -3.13 6.72
N GLU A 20 11.69 -2.55 5.72
CA GLU A 20 10.40 -1.88 5.87
C GLU A 20 9.47 -2.32 4.74
N SER A 21 8.31 -2.82 5.09
CA SER A 21 7.23 -3.15 4.18
C SER A 21 5.88 -2.81 4.82
N THR A 22 4.91 -2.51 4.00
CA THR A 22 3.53 -2.28 4.40
C THR A 22 2.66 -3.42 3.90
N PHE A 23 1.42 -3.52 4.40
CA PHE A 23 0.48 -4.50 3.83
C PHE A 23 0.04 -4.13 2.40
N PHE A 24 0.26 -2.87 1.96
CA PHE A 24 0.05 -2.45 0.58
C PHE A 24 1.09 -3.03 -0.39
N ASP A 25 2.26 -3.45 0.11
CA ASP A 25 3.28 -4.12 -0.70
C ASP A 25 2.95 -5.59 -0.97
N GLN A 26 2.02 -6.19 -0.23
CA GLN A 26 1.70 -7.61 -0.32
C GLN A 26 1.00 -7.96 -1.63
N GLU A 27 1.39 -9.07 -2.24
CA GLU A 27 0.78 -9.55 -3.48
C GLU A 27 -0.73 -9.74 -3.33
N VAL A 28 -1.16 -10.30 -2.22
CA VAL A 28 -2.57 -10.58 -1.91
C VAL A 28 -3.41 -9.30 -1.92
N TRP A 29 -2.86 -8.17 -1.47
CA TRP A 29 -3.54 -6.88 -1.56
C TRP A 29 -3.87 -6.52 -3.01
N HIS A 30 -2.90 -6.63 -3.90
CA HIS A 30 -3.05 -6.33 -5.32
C HIS A 30 -4.00 -7.30 -6.01
N GLN A 31 -3.95 -8.59 -5.68
CA GLN A 31 -4.86 -9.61 -6.21
C GLN A 31 -6.31 -9.34 -5.82
N VAL A 32 -6.55 -9.04 -4.53
CA VAL A 32 -7.91 -8.76 -4.04
C VAL A 32 -8.44 -7.46 -4.65
N TRP A 33 -7.60 -6.42 -4.73
CA TRP A 33 -7.99 -5.17 -5.39
C TRP A 33 -8.36 -5.41 -6.85
N TRP A 34 -7.52 -6.14 -7.58
CA TRP A 34 -7.78 -6.47 -8.98
C TRP A 34 -9.07 -7.28 -9.17
N SER A 35 -9.35 -8.23 -8.29
CA SER A 35 -10.56 -9.05 -8.37
C SER A 35 -11.85 -8.24 -8.19
N GLU A 36 -11.82 -7.15 -7.43
CA GLU A 36 -12.98 -6.31 -7.16
C GLU A 36 -13.11 -5.12 -8.12
N PHE A 37 -11.99 -4.52 -8.54
CA PHE A 37 -11.99 -3.25 -9.25
C PHE A 37 -11.37 -3.29 -10.64
N GLY A 38 -10.74 -4.40 -11.04
CA GLY A 38 -9.92 -4.49 -12.24
C GLY A 38 -10.67 -4.55 -13.58
N ASN A 39 -12.02 -4.64 -13.60
CA ASN A 39 -12.80 -4.92 -14.81
C ASN A 39 -12.62 -3.91 -15.94
N ASP A 40 -12.37 -2.64 -15.60
CA ASP A 40 -12.25 -1.55 -16.58
C ASP A 40 -10.79 -1.25 -16.94
N PHE A 41 -9.84 -2.03 -16.41
CA PHE A 41 -8.41 -1.82 -16.57
C PHE A 41 -7.73 -3.01 -17.24
N GLN A 42 -6.55 -2.77 -17.80
CA GLN A 42 -5.66 -3.83 -18.26
C GLN A 42 -4.53 -4.03 -17.23
N LEU A 43 -4.41 -5.25 -16.71
CA LEU A 43 -3.33 -5.60 -15.78
C LEU A 43 -1.97 -5.58 -16.48
N LYS A 44 -0.98 -4.93 -15.86
CA LYS A 44 0.40 -4.84 -16.33
C LYS A 44 1.37 -5.07 -15.16
N VAL A 45 1.52 -6.32 -14.71
CA VAL A 45 2.58 -6.65 -13.75
C VAL A 45 3.88 -6.84 -14.52
N LEU A 46 4.82 -5.91 -14.34
CA LEU A 46 6.13 -5.95 -14.98
C LEU A 46 7.19 -6.42 -13.99
N ALA A 47 8.09 -7.26 -14.45
CA ALA A 47 9.25 -7.68 -13.64
C ALA A 47 10.54 -7.46 -14.44
N VAL A 48 11.57 -6.96 -13.76
CA VAL A 48 12.91 -6.83 -14.29
C VAL A 48 13.78 -7.92 -13.66
N TYR A 49 14.51 -8.64 -14.51
CA TYR A 49 15.38 -9.74 -14.12
C TYR A 49 16.85 -9.35 -14.29
N SER A 50 17.71 -9.93 -13.46
CA SER A 50 19.16 -9.95 -13.71
C SER A 50 19.50 -10.94 -14.81
N ASP A 51 20.75 -10.92 -15.29
CA ASP A 51 21.27 -11.90 -16.25
C ASP A 51 21.26 -13.33 -15.72
N SER A 52 21.27 -13.50 -14.40
CA SER A 52 21.15 -14.80 -13.72
C SER A 52 19.70 -15.29 -13.58
N GLY A 53 18.72 -14.50 -14.01
CA GLY A 53 17.28 -14.83 -13.91
C GLY A 53 16.64 -14.48 -12.58
N GLU A 54 17.31 -13.76 -11.70
CA GLU A 54 16.77 -13.27 -10.44
C GLU A 54 15.90 -12.02 -10.65
N VAL A 55 14.73 -11.94 -10.00
CA VAL A 55 13.87 -10.76 -10.04
C VAL A 55 14.51 -9.63 -9.24
N LYS A 56 14.74 -8.50 -9.88
CA LYS A 56 15.30 -7.28 -9.29
C LYS A 56 14.26 -6.24 -8.96
N LEU A 57 13.18 -6.18 -9.74
CA LEU A 57 12.09 -5.23 -9.56
C LEU A 57 10.78 -5.85 -9.99
N ILE A 58 9.72 -5.59 -9.22
CA ILE A 58 8.34 -5.84 -9.62
C ILE A 58 7.58 -4.51 -9.61
N ALA A 59 6.88 -4.23 -10.70
CA ALA A 59 6.03 -3.06 -10.86
C ALA A 59 4.58 -3.52 -11.02
N PRO A 60 3.74 -3.42 -9.98
CA PRO A 60 2.31 -3.68 -10.08
C PRO A 60 1.62 -2.47 -10.73
N LEU A 61 1.35 -2.59 -12.02
CA LEU A 61 0.77 -1.51 -12.82
C LEU A 61 -0.56 -1.95 -13.46
N MET A 62 -1.33 -0.96 -13.85
CA MET A 62 -2.55 -1.11 -14.66
C MET A 62 -2.62 -0.02 -15.72
N VAL A 63 -3.40 -0.28 -16.77
CA VAL A 63 -3.61 0.66 -17.88
C VAL A 63 -5.09 0.94 -18.02
N GLU A 64 -5.44 2.22 -18.11
CA GLU A 64 -6.74 2.74 -18.50
C GLU A 64 -6.57 3.63 -19.74
N GLY A 65 -7.15 3.22 -20.87
CA GLY A 65 -6.94 3.93 -22.13
C GLY A 65 -5.47 3.96 -22.54
N ASN A 66 -4.86 5.14 -22.50
CA ASN A 66 -3.45 5.40 -22.84
C ASN A 66 -2.61 5.80 -21.60
N GLU A 67 -3.17 5.72 -20.40
CA GLU A 67 -2.48 6.02 -19.13
C GLU A 67 -2.09 4.75 -18.41
N ILE A 68 -0.83 4.65 -17.98
CA ILE A 68 -0.34 3.62 -17.06
C ILE A 68 -0.17 4.19 -15.66
N SER A 69 -0.65 3.46 -14.65
CA SER A 69 -0.57 3.86 -13.25
C SER A 69 -0.24 2.67 -12.35
N PHE A 70 0.05 2.93 -11.06
CA PHE A 70 0.08 1.83 -10.08
C PHE A 70 -1.27 1.13 -10.02
N LEU A 71 -1.22 -0.17 -9.79
CA LEU A 71 -2.40 -0.99 -9.51
C LEU A 71 -2.93 -0.64 -8.13
N GLY A 72 -4.13 -0.07 -8.10
CA GLY A 72 -4.76 0.43 -6.88
C GLY A 72 -5.40 1.80 -7.10
N SER A 73 -6.12 2.26 -6.10
CA SER A 73 -6.66 3.62 -6.09
C SER A 73 -6.20 4.35 -4.83
N THR A 74 -5.90 5.63 -4.96
CA THR A 74 -5.31 6.46 -3.88
C THR A 74 -6.25 6.66 -2.68
N ASP A 75 -7.51 6.30 -2.79
CA ASP A 75 -8.48 6.28 -1.69
C ASP A 75 -8.53 4.95 -0.90
N LEU A 76 -7.79 3.93 -1.38
CA LEU A 76 -7.66 2.62 -0.72
C LEU A 76 -6.21 2.26 -0.41
N VAL A 77 -5.24 3.00 -0.93
CA VAL A 77 -3.80 2.75 -0.77
C VAL A 77 -3.11 4.02 -0.34
N ASP A 78 -2.48 4.01 0.83
CA ASP A 78 -1.74 5.17 1.33
C ASP A 78 -0.33 5.28 0.72
N TYR A 79 0.27 4.14 0.37
CA TYR A 79 1.63 4.08 -0.17
C TYR A 79 1.69 3.14 -1.37
N HIS A 80 2.07 3.68 -2.52
CA HIS A 80 2.46 2.91 -3.69
C HIS A 80 3.96 3.00 -3.91
N ASP A 81 4.59 1.92 -4.33
CA ASP A 81 5.96 1.95 -4.84
C ASP A 81 6.23 0.74 -5.74
N PHE A 82 7.37 0.76 -6.41
CA PHE A 82 7.95 -0.44 -7.01
C PHE A 82 8.55 -1.32 -5.92
N LEU A 83 8.36 -2.62 -6.03
CA LEU A 83 9.06 -3.57 -5.20
C LEU A 83 10.46 -3.75 -5.79
N ILE A 84 11.47 -3.17 -5.15
CA ILE A 84 12.87 -3.19 -5.59
C ILE A 84 13.68 -3.97 -4.58
N ARG A 85 14.46 -4.96 -5.04
CA ARG A 85 15.29 -5.80 -4.18
C ARG A 85 16.45 -5.03 -3.55
N ASP A 86 17.19 -4.30 -4.37
CA ASP A 86 18.28 -3.42 -3.92
C ASP A 86 17.97 -1.97 -4.35
N PRO A 87 17.60 -1.07 -3.42
CA PRO A 87 17.30 0.32 -3.75
C PRO A 87 18.47 1.09 -4.38
N LEU A 88 19.70 0.57 -4.29
CA LEU A 88 20.90 1.16 -4.92
C LEU A 88 21.10 0.68 -6.35
N ASP A 89 20.44 -0.40 -6.76
CA ASP A 89 20.50 -0.91 -8.14
C ASP A 89 19.54 -0.13 -9.04
N VAL A 90 19.97 1.04 -9.48
CA VAL A 90 19.21 1.91 -10.38
C VAL A 90 19.01 1.35 -11.79
N SER A 91 19.75 0.32 -12.19
CA SER A 91 19.66 -0.28 -13.54
C SER A 91 18.30 -0.95 -13.78
N CYS A 92 17.68 -1.49 -12.75
CA CYS A 92 16.35 -2.09 -12.83
C CYS A 92 15.27 -1.04 -13.13
N ILE A 93 15.36 0.16 -12.54
CA ILE A 93 14.45 1.27 -12.83
C ILE A 93 14.64 1.78 -14.27
N GLN A 94 15.89 1.92 -14.72
CA GLN A 94 16.17 2.29 -16.12
C GLN A 94 15.55 1.30 -17.11
N SER A 95 15.66 0.01 -16.82
CA SER A 95 15.08 -1.05 -17.65
C SER A 95 13.55 -0.96 -17.67
N LEU A 96 12.91 -0.73 -16.52
CA LEU A 96 11.46 -0.54 -16.43
C LEU A 96 11.00 0.65 -17.26
N VAL A 97 11.68 1.82 -17.14
CA VAL A 97 11.34 3.03 -17.89
C VAL A 97 11.44 2.78 -19.40
N LYS A 98 12.50 2.10 -19.86
CA LYS A 98 12.66 1.74 -21.28
C LYS A 98 11.54 0.83 -21.79
N VAL A 99 11.12 -0.15 -20.98
CA VAL A 99 10.02 -1.05 -21.34
C VAL A 99 8.72 -0.27 -21.48
N ILE A 100 8.40 0.62 -20.52
CA ILE A 100 7.18 1.43 -20.59
C ILE A 100 7.24 2.41 -21.77
N HIS A 101 8.40 3.04 -22.02
CA HIS A 101 8.59 3.94 -23.17
C HIS A 101 8.40 3.22 -24.53
N GLY A 102 8.71 1.94 -24.59
CA GLY A 102 8.49 1.10 -25.78
C GLY A 102 7.03 0.69 -26.01
N MET A 103 6.12 0.95 -25.05
CA MET A 103 4.68 0.70 -25.19
C MET A 103 4.05 1.87 -25.95
N THR A 104 3.88 1.71 -27.26
CA THR A 104 3.41 2.79 -28.16
C THR A 104 1.98 3.25 -27.89
N GLU A 105 1.20 2.44 -27.17
CA GLU A 105 -0.15 2.75 -26.73
C GLU A 105 -0.20 3.66 -25.49
N ILE A 106 0.94 3.84 -24.79
CA ILE A 106 1.02 4.63 -23.55
C ILE A 106 1.63 6.00 -23.85
N ASP A 107 0.90 7.05 -23.56
CA ASP A 107 1.39 8.43 -23.68
C ASP A 107 1.41 9.18 -22.34
N LYS A 108 0.86 8.58 -21.28
CA LYS A 108 0.83 9.15 -19.93
C LYS A 108 1.19 8.13 -18.87
N ILE A 109 2.02 8.54 -17.92
CA ILE A 109 2.35 7.78 -16.71
C ILE A 109 1.91 8.58 -15.50
N SER A 110 1.14 7.95 -14.59
CA SER A 110 0.62 8.58 -13.37
C SER A 110 0.96 7.72 -12.14
N LEU A 111 2.07 8.04 -11.49
CA LEU A 111 2.54 7.35 -10.29
C LEU A 111 2.19 8.18 -9.07
N LYS A 112 1.10 7.83 -8.38
CA LYS A 112 0.58 8.55 -7.21
C LYS A 112 0.88 7.83 -5.91
N SER A 113 0.77 8.55 -4.79
CA SER A 113 0.98 8.05 -3.42
C SER A 113 2.39 7.49 -3.17
N LEU A 114 3.40 8.02 -3.90
CA LEU A 114 4.80 7.64 -3.70
C LEU A 114 5.35 8.23 -2.39
N PRO A 115 6.02 7.43 -1.55
CA PRO A 115 6.79 7.94 -0.42
C PRO A 115 7.87 8.94 -0.90
N GLU A 116 8.13 9.99 -0.14
CA GLU A 116 9.12 11.03 -0.47
C GLU A 116 10.52 10.46 -0.77
N ASN A 117 10.90 9.39 -0.09
CA ASN A 117 12.19 8.72 -0.25
C ASN A 117 12.18 7.60 -1.31
N SER A 118 11.10 7.43 -2.08
CA SER A 118 11.03 6.41 -3.12
C SER A 118 12.10 6.63 -4.19
N PRO A 119 12.85 5.58 -4.58
CA PRO A 119 13.75 5.63 -5.74
C PRO A 119 13.01 5.99 -7.05
N ALA A 120 11.72 5.73 -7.14
CA ALA A 120 10.90 6.11 -8.29
C ALA A 120 10.90 7.63 -8.51
N ILE A 121 10.83 8.44 -7.45
CA ILE A 121 10.81 9.91 -7.58
C ILE A 121 12.09 10.42 -8.24
N THR A 122 13.24 9.88 -7.89
CA THR A 122 14.54 10.37 -8.38
C THR A 122 14.97 9.65 -9.65
N GLN A 123 14.97 8.33 -9.65
CA GLN A 123 15.57 7.53 -10.72
C GLN A 123 14.61 7.34 -11.90
N PHE A 124 13.32 7.08 -11.63
CA PHE A 124 12.34 6.96 -12.72
C PHE A 124 12.22 8.28 -13.48
N ARG A 125 12.13 9.41 -12.75
CA ARG A 125 12.12 10.76 -13.34
C ARG A 125 13.33 10.98 -14.24
N LEU A 126 14.56 10.75 -13.73
CA LEU A 126 15.79 10.99 -14.47
C LEU A 126 15.80 10.25 -15.82
N HIS A 127 15.43 8.97 -15.81
CA HIS A 127 15.44 8.15 -17.02
C HIS A 127 14.28 8.49 -17.97
N ALA A 128 13.12 8.88 -17.44
CA ALA A 128 11.99 9.33 -18.25
C ALA A 128 12.33 10.65 -19.00
N GLU A 129 12.93 11.63 -18.30
CA GLU A 129 13.38 12.89 -18.90
C GLU A 129 14.47 12.64 -19.98
N GLN A 130 15.38 11.68 -19.78
CA GLN A 130 16.38 11.30 -20.79
C GLN A 130 15.76 10.73 -22.07
N LEU A 131 14.59 10.11 -21.97
CA LEU A 131 13.83 9.59 -23.11
C LEU A 131 12.85 10.62 -23.71
N GLY A 132 12.91 11.87 -23.24
CA GLY A 132 12.12 12.98 -23.77
C GLY A 132 10.72 13.15 -23.14
N TRP A 133 10.41 12.48 -22.06
CA TRP A 133 9.16 12.66 -21.35
C TRP A 133 9.19 13.94 -20.51
N LYS A 134 8.10 14.68 -20.52
CA LYS A 134 7.89 15.78 -19.57
C LYS A 134 7.45 15.19 -18.23
N VAL A 135 8.20 15.45 -17.16
CA VAL A 135 7.91 14.94 -15.83
C VAL A 135 7.50 16.08 -14.90
N GLU A 136 6.38 15.88 -14.20
CA GLU A 136 5.90 16.79 -13.16
C GLU A 136 5.86 16.02 -11.84
N ILE A 137 6.34 16.63 -10.75
CA ILE A 137 6.26 16.11 -9.39
C ILE A 137 5.48 17.08 -8.56
N ALA A 138 4.44 16.60 -7.87
CA ALA A 138 3.64 17.37 -6.95
C ALA A 138 3.52 16.65 -5.62
N GLN A 139 3.53 17.38 -4.52
CA GLN A 139 3.19 16.85 -3.21
C GLN A 139 1.68 16.64 -3.14
N GLU A 140 1.22 15.42 -2.90
CA GLU A 140 -0.21 15.10 -2.73
C GLU A 140 -0.66 15.36 -1.30
N ASP A 141 0.07 14.81 -0.33
CA ASP A 141 -0.31 14.88 1.08
C ASP A 141 0.93 14.77 1.99
N VAL A 142 0.71 14.71 3.28
CA VAL A 142 1.75 14.52 4.31
C VAL A 142 1.34 13.36 5.23
N ALA A 143 2.18 12.35 5.33
CA ALA A 143 2.03 11.23 6.26
C ALA A 143 2.91 11.45 7.51
N PRO A 144 2.38 12.01 8.60
CA PRO A 144 3.15 12.24 9.82
C PRO A 144 3.63 10.91 10.42
N ARG A 145 4.91 10.79 10.69
CA ARG A 145 5.51 9.62 11.35
C ARG A 145 6.02 10.00 12.73
N ILE A 146 6.01 9.02 13.62
CA ILE A 146 6.56 9.14 14.96
C ILE A 146 7.36 7.87 15.27
N GLU A 147 8.59 8.03 15.71
CA GLU A 147 9.37 6.93 16.25
C GLU A 147 8.83 6.57 17.62
N LEU A 148 8.39 5.33 17.78
CA LEU A 148 7.87 4.83 19.03
C LEU A 148 9.03 4.42 19.94
N PRO A 149 9.14 4.99 21.16
CA PRO A 149 10.08 4.51 22.15
C PRO A 149 9.79 3.06 22.56
N SER A 150 10.77 2.41 23.13
CA SER A 150 10.68 1.00 23.56
C SER A 150 9.60 0.70 24.59
N THR A 151 9.09 1.72 25.31
CA THR A 151 8.05 1.55 26.34
C THR A 151 7.01 2.66 26.29
N TRP A 152 5.79 2.31 26.73
CA TRP A 152 4.70 3.27 26.90
C TRP A 152 5.08 4.44 27.83
N ASP A 153 5.83 4.18 28.91
CA ASP A 153 6.23 5.23 29.83
C ASP A 153 7.20 6.22 29.19
N HIS A 154 8.12 5.75 28.37
CA HIS A 154 9.01 6.62 27.59
C HIS A 154 8.23 7.43 26.56
N TYR A 155 7.25 6.82 25.85
CA TYR A 155 6.36 7.56 24.98
C TYR A 155 5.61 8.66 25.73
N MET A 156 5.00 8.33 26.87
CA MET A 156 4.30 9.30 27.69
C MET A 156 5.22 10.41 28.22
N ALA A 157 6.47 10.10 28.52
CA ALA A 157 7.48 11.08 28.98
C ALA A 157 7.90 12.03 27.84
N SER A 158 7.95 11.57 26.59
CA SER A 158 8.31 12.39 25.42
C SER A 158 7.24 13.42 25.06
N LEU A 159 5.98 13.20 25.44
CA LEU A 159 4.90 14.12 25.16
C LEU A 159 5.02 15.44 25.96
N ARG A 160 4.62 16.56 25.36
CA ARG A 160 4.47 17.82 26.10
C ARG A 160 3.50 17.64 27.26
N LYS A 161 3.70 18.38 28.35
CA LYS A 161 2.90 18.27 29.58
C LYS A 161 1.38 18.33 29.30
N LYS A 162 0.93 19.24 28.42
CA LYS A 162 -0.48 19.40 28.03
C LYS A 162 -1.01 18.13 27.36
N ASP A 163 -0.30 17.59 26.39
CA ASP A 163 -0.72 16.43 25.59
C ASP A 163 -0.76 15.17 26.46
N ARG A 164 0.22 15.00 27.35
CA ARG A 164 0.27 13.91 28.34
C ARG A 164 -0.91 13.96 29.31
N HIS A 165 -1.27 15.15 29.81
CA HIS A 165 -2.43 15.32 30.67
C HIS A 165 -3.74 15.02 29.97
N GLU A 166 -3.87 15.47 28.72
CA GLU A 166 -5.05 15.22 27.90
C GLU A 166 -5.22 13.73 27.61
N LEU A 167 -4.15 13.04 27.23
CA LEU A 167 -4.18 11.61 26.98
C LEU A 167 -4.58 10.82 28.24
N ARG A 168 -3.98 11.15 29.40
CA ARG A 168 -4.38 10.54 30.68
C ARG A 168 -5.84 10.81 31.05
N ARG A 169 -6.35 12.00 30.73
CA ARG A 169 -7.76 12.35 30.92
C ARG A 169 -8.67 11.48 30.06
N LYS A 170 -8.32 11.31 28.76
CA LYS A 170 -9.08 10.47 27.83
C LYS A 170 -9.11 9.01 28.28
N PHE A 171 -7.99 8.44 28.71
CA PHE A 171 -7.95 7.07 29.27
C PHE A 171 -8.83 6.91 30.51
N ARG A 172 -8.82 7.88 31.44
CA ARG A 172 -9.70 7.81 32.60
C ARG A 172 -11.17 7.83 32.20
N ARG A 173 -11.56 8.71 31.28
CA ARG A 173 -12.94 8.79 30.78
C ARG A 173 -13.35 7.49 30.09
N LEU A 174 -12.49 6.90 29.28
CA LEU A 174 -12.75 5.61 28.65
C LEU A 174 -13.00 4.51 29.69
N LYS A 175 -12.15 4.41 30.73
CA LYS A 175 -12.33 3.45 31.82
C LYS A 175 -13.60 3.67 32.63
N GLN A 176 -14.06 4.92 32.76
CA GLN A 176 -15.31 5.27 33.45
C GLN A 176 -16.56 5.01 32.62
N ALA A 177 -16.44 4.96 31.29
CA ALA A 177 -17.55 4.74 30.38
C ALA A 177 -18.05 3.29 30.35
N GLY A 178 -17.27 2.32 30.86
CA GLY A 178 -17.67 0.92 30.94
C GLY A 178 -16.49 -0.05 30.97
N HIS A 179 -16.80 -1.32 30.79
CA HIS A 179 -15.79 -2.37 30.67
C HIS A 179 -15.17 -2.31 29.26
N VAL A 180 -13.89 -1.93 29.18
CA VAL A 180 -13.13 -1.88 27.92
C VAL A 180 -12.24 -3.11 27.85
N ARG A 181 -12.33 -3.83 26.73
CA ARG A 181 -11.42 -4.94 26.39
C ARG A 181 -10.77 -4.62 25.05
N GLN A 182 -9.49 -4.91 24.95
CA GLN A 182 -8.80 -5.03 23.66
C GLN A 182 -8.86 -6.50 23.27
N ILE A 183 -9.27 -6.76 22.03
CA ILE A 183 -9.34 -8.11 21.46
C ILE A 183 -8.45 -8.08 20.23
N GLU A 184 -7.56 -9.03 20.11
CA GLU A 184 -6.76 -9.29 18.92
C GLU A 184 -7.34 -10.52 18.23
N LEU A 185 -7.63 -10.39 16.95
CA LEU A 185 -8.21 -11.45 16.13
C LEU A 185 -7.15 -11.88 15.12
N ILE A 186 -6.82 -13.17 15.11
CA ILE A 186 -5.76 -13.72 14.27
C ILE A 186 -6.33 -14.76 13.28
N SER A 187 -7.38 -15.51 13.69
CA SER A 187 -7.95 -16.51 12.81
C SER A 187 -8.77 -15.87 11.69
N PRO A 188 -8.69 -16.38 10.45
CA PRO A 188 -9.49 -15.86 9.33
C PRO A 188 -10.99 -15.83 9.61
N ASP A 189 -11.51 -16.86 10.31
CA ASP A 189 -12.93 -16.96 10.65
C ASP A 189 -13.36 -15.88 11.67
N ASP A 190 -12.54 -15.63 12.70
CA ASP A 190 -12.82 -14.57 13.68
C ASP A 190 -12.74 -13.19 13.04
N VAL A 191 -11.77 -13.00 12.13
CA VAL A 191 -11.64 -11.75 11.36
C VAL A 191 -12.87 -11.53 10.49
N ASP A 192 -13.33 -12.54 9.74
CA ASP A 192 -14.52 -12.42 8.88
C ASP A 192 -15.76 -12.03 9.69
N HIS A 193 -16.00 -12.71 10.82
CA HIS A 193 -17.11 -12.36 11.71
C HIS A 193 -17.01 -10.92 12.27
N ALA A 194 -15.80 -10.48 12.61
CA ALA A 194 -15.61 -9.13 13.14
C ALA A 194 -15.78 -8.03 12.09
N MET A 195 -15.68 -8.37 10.79
CA MET A 195 -15.91 -7.42 9.71
C MET A 195 -17.34 -6.89 9.70
N ASP A 196 -18.33 -7.62 10.19
CA ASP A 196 -19.70 -7.11 10.32
C ASP A 196 -19.78 -5.89 11.24
N ASP A 197 -19.15 -5.99 12.40
CA ASP A 197 -19.07 -4.87 13.34
C ASP A 197 -18.19 -3.73 12.81
N PHE A 198 -17.05 -4.05 12.19
CA PHE A 198 -16.18 -3.04 11.58
C PHE A 198 -16.94 -2.21 10.53
N ILE A 199 -17.58 -2.84 9.55
CA ILE A 199 -18.32 -2.18 8.48
C ILE A 199 -19.46 -1.34 9.05
N ARG A 200 -20.24 -1.91 9.97
CA ARG A 200 -21.32 -1.20 10.64
C ARG A 200 -20.84 0.06 11.37
N LEU A 201 -19.80 -0.07 12.20
CA LEU A 201 -19.24 1.04 12.97
C LEU A 201 -18.59 2.09 12.06
N HIS A 202 -17.92 1.67 11.00
CA HIS A 202 -17.35 2.56 10.01
C HIS A 202 -18.44 3.43 9.36
N ARG A 203 -19.52 2.81 8.84
CA ARG A 203 -20.64 3.52 8.25
C ARG A 203 -21.30 4.50 9.23
N MET A 204 -21.50 4.10 10.47
CA MET A 204 -22.11 4.93 11.52
C MET A 204 -21.25 6.10 11.97
N SER A 205 -19.96 6.13 11.68
CA SER A 205 -19.05 7.13 12.27
C SER A 205 -19.22 8.52 11.67
N THR A 206 -19.44 8.64 10.36
CA THR A 206 -19.77 9.90 9.66
C THR A 206 -20.50 9.61 8.37
N ALA A 207 -21.29 10.58 7.86
CA ALA A 207 -21.97 10.47 6.56
C ALA A 207 -20.99 10.23 5.39
N GLY A 208 -19.81 10.84 5.42
CA GLY A 208 -18.78 10.61 4.40
C GLY A 208 -18.27 9.17 4.39
N LYS A 209 -18.12 8.53 5.56
CA LYS A 209 -17.71 7.14 5.67
C LYS A 209 -18.80 6.16 5.26
N GLU A 210 -20.07 6.51 5.47
CA GLU A 210 -21.18 5.74 4.94
C GLU A 210 -21.16 5.73 3.40
N GLN A 211 -20.98 6.90 2.78
CA GLN A 211 -20.87 7.01 1.31
C GLN A 211 -19.61 6.32 0.76
N PHE A 212 -18.49 6.40 1.48
CA PHE A 212 -17.26 5.73 1.11
C PHE A 212 -17.42 4.20 1.08
N MET A 213 -18.12 3.62 2.05
CA MET A 213 -18.27 2.17 2.19
C MET A 213 -19.38 1.62 1.28
N THR A 214 -19.12 1.61 -0.03
CA THR A 214 -19.99 0.97 -1.02
C THR A 214 -19.98 -0.54 -0.87
N ASP A 215 -20.93 -1.26 -1.46
CA ASP A 215 -20.97 -2.73 -1.42
C ASP A 215 -19.71 -3.37 -2.05
N GLN A 216 -19.14 -2.72 -3.07
CA GLN A 216 -17.90 -3.19 -3.69
C GLN A 216 -16.71 -3.01 -2.76
N ARG A 217 -16.61 -1.87 -2.06
CA ARG A 217 -15.56 -1.63 -1.06
C ARG A 217 -15.73 -2.52 0.16
N GLU A 218 -16.97 -2.79 0.60
CA GLU A 218 -17.21 -3.76 1.66
C GLU A 218 -16.68 -5.14 1.28
N ARG A 219 -16.99 -5.65 0.07
CA ARG A 219 -16.43 -6.92 -0.39
C ARG A 219 -14.92 -6.93 -0.43
N PHE A 220 -14.31 -5.84 -0.91
CA PHE A 220 -12.87 -5.67 -0.93
C PHE A 220 -12.27 -5.74 0.49
N PHE A 221 -12.78 -4.95 1.45
CA PHE A 221 -12.25 -4.94 2.81
C PHE A 221 -12.42 -6.28 3.51
N ARG A 222 -13.55 -6.98 3.31
CA ARG A 222 -13.75 -8.34 3.85
C ARG A 222 -12.73 -9.32 3.29
N LYS A 223 -12.59 -9.35 1.97
CA LYS A 223 -11.64 -10.27 1.33
C LYS A 223 -10.20 -9.99 1.77
N VAL A 224 -9.76 -8.75 1.70
CA VAL A 224 -8.36 -8.42 2.04
C VAL A 224 -8.05 -8.72 3.50
N ALA A 225 -8.97 -8.45 4.44
CA ALA A 225 -8.79 -8.75 5.85
C ALA A 225 -8.64 -10.27 6.09
N VAL A 226 -9.50 -11.08 5.47
CA VAL A 226 -9.46 -12.55 5.60
C VAL A 226 -8.19 -13.13 4.94
N GLU A 227 -7.83 -12.67 3.74
CA GLU A 227 -6.62 -13.16 3.06
C GLU A 227 -5.34 -12.79 3.81
N LEU A 228 -5.23 -11.56 4.32
CA LEU A 228 -4.10 -11.17 5.16
C LEU A 228 -4.03 -11.97 6.47
N ALA A 229 -5.17 -12.32 7.08
CA ALA A 229 -5.21 -13.18 8.25
C ALA A 229 -4.70 -14.60 7.93
N LYS A 230 -5.00 -15.14 6.74
CA LYS A 230 -4.46 -16.44 6.29
C LYS A 230 -2.94 -16.41 6.17
N GLU A 231 -2.38 -15.30 5.71
CA GLU A 231 -0.93 -15.12 5.61
C GLU A 231 -0.26 -14.74 6.94
N ARG A 232 -1.03 -14.61 8.02
CA ARG A 232 -0.55 -14.18 9.35
C ARG A 232 0.06 -12.78 9.34
N LEU A 233 -0.48 -11.89 8.52
CA LEU A 233 -0.04 -10.49 8.37
C LEU A 233 -0.94 -9.51 9.12
N THR A 234 -1.75 -9.98 10.05
CA THR A 234 -2.65 -9.20 10.91
C THR A 234 -2.07 -8.98 12.30
#